data_8150bdc2563c4fe303ebe6eb3c221e63
#
_entry.id   8150bdc2563c4fe303ebe6eb3c221e63
#
_cell.length_a   1.000
_cell.length_b   1.000
_cell.length_c   1.000
_cell.angle_alpha   90.00
_cell.angle_beta   90.00
_cell.angle_gamma   90.00
#
_symmetry.space_group_name_H-M   'P 1'
#
loop_
_entity.id
_entity.type
_entity.pdbx_description
1 polymer ?
#
loop_
_entity_poly.entity_id
_entity_poly.type
_entity_poly.pdbx_seq_one_letter_code
_entity_poly.pdbx_strand_id
1 'polypeptide(L)'
;RGLGDVYKRQDKQGSLWLGTFNEGALFYNARQYLFRYHPLTLNINQPIRVTGKLIEAQGKLWIGHNRGICTLNLANGKVEEVRLPIGKVGASEDEVYYMFQNNENEILFYVLNKGVYSLNLRDLSISKEMMDMFPPDAQIRAMAKDVQGNIWIAEDELSCYNPKTKKLSRSFSTNQDGNTRFMLTQDLLAYGSSMLVGGRTSGVWSFPYHPNNAAHYFKGNQLDFDELKNKNVSLLYLDSQHYLWVGTYNMGVYRCHLERGTIDHFGIEQGLIHNSVCGVLEDKETGDFWISTVIGLSKLSMKDSRIVNYTKDTGFPLNEVSRNTLLQVEDGRIYVGGNNGIAEFAPREIIAGQERLLPVVHVSSVNSLDSDEGADRVQYDNTRSLEHVELSYKNAAVLIKYSPLDYIFPKGYKYAYRMEGLDQNWNYIERNEVIYSHLPAGEYTFYIKACNSDGIWGDATGIDVVVHPPVWLTGWAKVIYVLLALMLVGGVLYYFYKRKSDKYQRRIEEIEKENIERNYRCLLY
;
A
#
# COMPACT_ATOMS: atom_id res chain seq x y z
N ARG A 1 25.43 -7.31 30.36
CA ARG A 1 25.58 -5.95 30.95
C ARG A 1 24.29 -5.62 31.63
N GLY A 2 24.28 -5.30 32.95
CA GLY A 2 23.12 -5.08 33.78
C GLY A 2 22.29 -3.93 33.27
N LEU A 3 20.99 -4.14 33.09
CA LEU A 3 19.95 -3.15 32.75
C LEU A 3 19.57 -2.38 34.04
N GLY A 4 20.54 -1.69 34.64
CA GLY A 4 20.32 -0.91 35.87
C GLY A 4 19.64 0.38 35.51
N ASP A 5 18.80 0.93 35.14
CA ASP A 5 18.15 2.21 34.86
C ASP A 5 17.33 2.25 33.54
N VAL A 6 16.64 1.14 33.24
CA VAL A 6 15.71 1.07 32.11
C VAL A 6 14.28 0.93 32.63
N TYR A 7 13.43 1.92 32.38
CA TYR A 7 12.00 1.82 32.62
C TYR A 7 11.37 1.02 31.46
N LYS A 8 10.63 -0.04 31.81
CA LYS A 8 9.92 -0.90 30.84
C LYS A 8 8.42 -0.65 30.97
N ARG A 9 7.75 -0.47 29.87
CA ARG A 9 6.28 -0.43 29.82
C ARG A 9 5.79 -1.13 28.58
N GLN A 10 4.77 -1.97 28.74
CA GLN A 10 4.06 -2.55 27.62
C GLN A 10 2.78 -1.74 27.40
N ASP A 11 2.51 -1.34 26.17
CA ASP A 11 1.28 -0.66 25.81
C ASP A 11 0.14 -1.66 25.54
N LYS A 12 -1.06 -1.13 25.29
CA LYS A 12 -2.23 -1.97 24.98
C LYS A 12 -2.11 -2.75 23.67
N GLN A 13 -1.17 -2.36 22.79
CA GLN A 13 -0.89 -3.03 21.53
C GLN A 13 0.16 -4.13 21.65
N GLY A 14 0.67 -4.37 22.86
CA GLY A 14 1.71 -5.36 23.14
C GLY A 14 3.12 -4.87 22.82
N SER A 15 3.30 -3.59 22.47
CA SER A 15 4.61 -3.01 22.20
C SER A 15 5.37 -2.76 23.50
N LEU A 16 6.66 -3.02 23.48
CA LEU A 16 7.56 -2.78 24.60
C LEU A 16 8.26 -1.42 24.43
N TRP A 17 8.08 -0.55 25.41
CA TRP A 17 8.75 0.74 25.50
C TRP A 17 9.87 0.66 26.54
N LEU A 18 11.06 1.10 26.14
CA LEU A 18 12.25 1.13 26.97
C LEU A 18 12.75 2.57 27.05
N GLY A 19 12.65 3.19 28.23
CA GLY A 19 13.30 4.46 28.49
C GLY A 19 14.77 4.26 28.76
N THR A 20 15.65 4.94 28.03
CA THR A 20 17.11 4.89 28.23
C THR A 20 17.60 6.23 28.74
N PHE A 21 18.73 6.21 29.43
CA PHE A 21 19.29 7.43 30.04
C PHE A 21 19.84 8.43 29.00
N ASN A 22 20.43 7.94 27.91
CA ASN A 22 21.12 8.78 26.91
C ASN A 22 20.53 8.72 25.50
N GLU A 23 19.69 7.71 25.18
CA GLU A 23 19.19 7.49 23.83
C GLU A 23 17.67 7.70 23.71
N GLY A 24 17.04 8.21 24.78
CA GLY A 24 15.61 8.46 24.82
C GLY A 24 14.77 7.21 24.98
N ALA A 25 13.63 7.13 24.30
CA ALA A 25 12.73 6.00 24.35
C ALA A 25 12.96 5.05 23.16
N LEU A 26 13.22 3.80 23.46
CA LEU A 26 13.30 2.72 22.48
C LEU A 26 11.95 2.01 22.41
N PHE A 27 11.52 1.69 21.21
CA PHE A 27 10.28 1.02 20.90
C PHE A 27 10.56 -0.33 20.25
N TYR A 28 9.90 -1.38 20.72
CA TYR A 28 9.95 -2.70 20.15
C TYR A 28 8.55 -3.30 20.05
N ASN A 29 8.18 -3.77 18.85
CA ASN A 29 7.00 -4.58 18.64
C ASN A 29 7.37 -5.76 17.72
N ALA A 30 6.99 -6.97 18.11
CA ALA A 30 7.29 -8.18 17.33
C ALA A 30 6.72 -8.12 15.88
N ARG A 31 5.69 -7.33 15.65
CA ARG A 31 5.06 -7.15 14.33
C ARG A 31 5.89 -6.35 13.34
N GLN A 32 6.83 -5.52 13.79
CA GLN A 32 7.79 -4.86 12.90
C GLN A 32 8.73 -5.86 12.24
N TYR A 33 8.78 -7.10 12.75
CA TYR A 33 9.66 -8.18 12.31
C TYR A 33 8.92 -9.32 11.62
N LEU A 34 7.74 -9.05 11.03
CA LEU A 34 7.02 -10.01 10.20
C LEU A 34 7.85 -10.46 8.99
N PHE A 35 8.72 -9.59 8.52
CA PHE A 35 9.69 -9.87 7.47
C PHE A 35 11.08 -9.97 8.08
N ARG A 36 11.69 -11.16 7.98
CA ARG A 36 13.09 -11.35 8.34
C ARG A 36 13.96 -10.93 7.17
N TYR A 37 14.98 -10.15 7.44
CA TYR A 37 15.92 -9.69 6.43
C TYR A 37 17.23 -10.48 6.52
N HIS A 38 17.67 -11.05 5.40
CA HIS A 38 18.95 -11.72 5.24
C HIS A 38 19.85 -10.87 4.34
N PRO A 39 20.76 -10.09 4.91
CA PRO A 39 21.73 -9.34 4.13
C PRO A 39 22.69 -10.29 3.44
N LEU A 40 22.87 -10.13 2.13
CA LEU A 40 23.87 -10.88 1.36
C LEU A 40 25.18 -10.08 1.35
N THR A 41 25.86 -10.03 2.50
CA THR A 41 27.19 -9.40 2.64
C THR A 41 28.27 -10.47 2.56
N LEU A 42 28.77 -10.73 1.38
CA LEU A 42 29.90 -11.61 1.14
C LEU A 42 31.18 -10.78 1.16
N ASN A 43 31.87 -10.64 2.28
CA ASN A 43 33.23 -10.05 2.42
C ASN A 43 33.58 -8.81 1.56
N ILE A 44 32.60 -8.09 1.02
CA ILE A 44 32.76 -7.01 0.06
C ILE A 44 31.88 -5.84 0.51
N ASN A 45 32.41 -4.64 0.51
CA ASN A 45 31.73 -3.38 0.89
C ASN A 45 30.64 -2.90 -0.09
N GLN A 46 30.10 -3.77 -0.94
CA GLN A 46 29.07 -3.40 -1.90
C GLN A 46 27.87 -4.35 -1.79
N PRO A 47 26.64 -3.82 -1.89
CA PRO A 47 25.42 -4.63 -1.83
C PRO A 47 25.38 -5.63 -2.99
N ILE A 48 24.92 -6.84 -2.68
CA ILE A 48 24.68 -7.90 -3.66
C ILE A 48 23.26 -7.77 -4.17
N ARG A 49 23.12 -7.70 -5.50
CA ARG A 49 21.83 -7.75 -6.17
C ARG A 49 21.50 -9.20 -6.54
N VAL A 50 20.38 -9.70 -6.02
CA VAL A 50 19.83 -11.01 -6.40
C VAL A 50 19.36 -10.95 -7.85
N THR A 51 19.68 -11.96 -8.62
CA THR A 51 19.31 -12.08 -10.04
C THR A 51 18.71 -13.46 -10.32
N GLY A 52 17.75 -13.51 -11.23
CA GLY A 52 17.13 -14.77 -11.65
C GLY A 52 16.28 -15.47 -10.57
N LYS A 53 15.84 -16.69 -10.87
CA LYS A 53 14.96 -17.47 -9.99
C LYS A 53 15.70 -17.98 -8.76
N LEU A 54 15.02 -17.93 -7.62
CA LEU A 54 15.43 -18.63 -6.41
C LEU A 54 15.11 -20.12 -6.57
N ILE A 55 15.97 -21.00 -6.05
CA ILE A 55 15.79 -22.46 -6.13
C ILE A 55 15.93 -23.05 -4.73
N GLU A 56 14.93 -23.84 -4.30
CA GLU A 56 15.04 -24.65 -3.09
C GLU A 56 15.58 -26.03 -3.45
N ALA A 57 16.71 -26.41 -2.89
CA ALA A 57 17.27 -27.75 -3.03
C ALA A 57 18.13 -28.11 -1.82
N GLN A 58 18.03 -29.36 -1.33
CA GLN A 58 18.86 -29.92 -0.23
C GLN A 58 18.83 -29.10 1.06
N GLY A 59 17.64 -28.54 1.44
CA GLY A 59 17.48 -27.72 2.66
C GLY A 59 18.15 -26.35 2.59
N LYS A 60 18.52 -25.91 1.40
CA LYS A 60 19.11 -24.61 1.11
C LYS A 60 18.33 -23.88 0.04
N LEU A 61 18.31 -22.55 0.16
CA LEU A 61 17.91 -21.66 -0.91
C LEU A 61 19.14 -21.29 -1.73
N TRP A 62 19.13 -21.62 -3.00
CA TRP A 62 20.17 -21.27 -3.97
C TRP A 62 19.84 -19.93 -4.61
N ILE A 63 20.79 -19.03 -4.60
CA ILE A 63 20.60 -17.62 -4.95
C ILE A 63 21.64 -17.20 -5.97
N GLY A 64 21.20 -16.90 -7.19
CA GLY A 64 22.03 -16.25 -8.19
C GLY A 64 22.13 -14.74 -7.89
N HIS A 65 23.29 -14.17 -8.11
CA HIS A 65 23.50 -12.75 -7.89
C HIS A 65 24.51 -12.17 -8.88
N ASN A 66 24.65 -10.85 -8.86
CA ASN A 66 25.52 -10.11 -9.77
C ASN A 66 27.04 -10.42 -9.64
N ARG A 67 27.42 -11.41 -8.82
CA ARG A 67 28.83 -11.84 -8.61
C ARG A 67 29.00 -13.34 -8.44
N GLY A 68 27.97 -14.14 -8.71
CA GLY A 68 28.06 -15.59 -8.57
C GLY A 68 26.80 -16.22 -7.98
N ILE A 69 27.00 -17.26 -7.20
CA ILE A 69 25.95 -18.02 -6.51
C ILE A 69 26.30 -18.06 -5.01
N CYS A 70 25.29 -17.86 -4.19
CA CYS A 70 25.37 -18.16 -2.76
C CYS A 70 24.20 -19.04 -2.34
N THR A 71 24.30 -19.64 -1.15
CA THR A 71 23.23 -20.42 -0.54
C THR A 71 22.84 -19.85 0.79
N LEU A 72 21.54 -19.87 1.11
CA LEU A 72 20.99 -19.60 2.43
C LEU A 72 20.49 -20.91 3.02
N ASN A 73 21.05 -21.33 4.14
CA ASN A 73 20.58 -22.52 4.85
C ASN A 73 19.23 -22.23 5.51
N LEU A 74 18.19 -23.00 5.15
CA LEU A 74 16.81 -22.75 5.59
C LEU A 74 16.59 -23.02 7.09
N ALA A 75 17.44 -23.86 7.72
CA ALA A 75 17.31 -24.21 9.13
C ALA A 75 17.95 -23.17 10.07
N ASN A 76 19.08 -22.55 9.69
CA ASN A 76 19.83 -21.67 10.57
C ASN A 76 20.07 -20.25 10.02
N GLY A 77 19.65 -19.98 8.78
CA GLY A 77 19.80 -18.68 8.14
C GLY A 77 21.26 -18.33 7.74
N LYS A 78 22.18 -19.29 7.74
CA LYS A 78 23.58 -19.05 7.37
C LYS A 78 23.71 -18.90 5.86
N VAL A 79 24.37 -17.81 5.43
CA VAL A 79 24.70 -17.56 4.02
C VAL A 79 26.11 -18.07 3.73
N GLU A 80 26.26 -18.83 2.64
CA GLU A 80 27.54 -19.38 2.19
C GLU A 80 27.73 -19.12 0.70
N GLU A 81 28.93 -18.68 0.31
CA GLU A 81 29.30 -18.46 -1.08
C GLU A 81 29.66 -19.78 -1.77
N VAL A 82 29.18 -19.97 -2.98
CA VAL A 82 29.55 -21.09 -3.86
C VAL A 82 30.67 -20.63 -4.79
N ARG A 83 31.85 -21.23 -4.67
CA ARG A 83 32.97 -20.90 -5.56
C ARG A 83 32.70 -21.38 -6.97
N LEU A 84 32.61 -20.43 -7.90
CA LEU A 84 32.50 -20.74 -9.32
C LEU A 84 33.92 -20.73 -9.93
N PRO A 85 34.41 -21.83 -10.53
CA PRO A 85 35.72 -21.89 -11.15
C PRO A 85 35.76 -21.23 -12.55
N ILE A 86 34.97 -20.17 -12.76
CA ILE A 86 34.68 -19.59 -14.07
C ILE A 86 35.58 -18.37 -14.37
N GLY A 87 36.24 -17.79 -13.35
CA GLY A 87 37.09 -16.62 -13.52
C GLY A 87 37.99 -16.37 -12.30
N LYS A 88 38.70 -15.23 -12.29
CA LYS A 88 39.47 -14.81 -11.11
C LYS A 88 38.53 -14.47 -9.96
N VAL A 89 38.74 -15.05 -8.80
CA VAL A 89 37.96 -14.80 -7.57
C VAL A 89 37.86 -13.28 -7.33
N GLY A 90 36.63 -12.75 -7.28
CA GLY A 90 36.37 -11.34 -6.97
C GLY A 90 36.25 -10.39 -8.17
N ALA A 91 36.28 -10.89 -9.40
CA ALA A 91 35.92 -10.07 -10.56
C ALA A 91 34.40 -9.85 -10.61
N SER A 92 33.98 -8.61 -10.85
CA SER A 92 32.56 -8.23 -11.07
C SER A 92 31.94 -8.84 -12.35
N GLU A 93 32.54 -9.91 -12.87
CA GLU A 93 32.31 -10.44 -14.19
C GLU A 93 31.52 -11.76 -14.19
N ASP A 94 31.17 -12.31 -13.02
CA ASP A 94 30.48 -13.60 -12.90
C ASP A 94 29.00 -13.42 -12.56
N GLU A 95 28.33 -12.46 -13.16
CA GLU A 95 26.90 -12.23 -12.94
C GLU A 95 26.09 -13.45 -13.40
N VAL A 96 25.49 -14.15 -12.44
CA VAL A 96 24.56 -15.24 -12.68
C VAL A 96 23.19 -14.65 -12.97
N TYR A 97 22.87 -14.51 -14.24
CA TYR A 97 21.68 -13.80 -14.68
C TYR A 97 20.40 -14.62 -14.55
N TYR A 98 20.50 -15.96 -14.70
CA TYR A 98 19.38 -16.87 -14.62
C TYR A 98 19.81 -18.22 -14.06
N MET A 99 18.93 -18.85 -13.26
CA MET A 99 19.11 -20.21 -12.76
C MET A 99 17.86 -21.03 -13.02
N PHE A 100 18.04 -22.31 -13.29
CA PHE A 100 16.98 -23.26 -13.61
C PHE A 100 17.30 -24.64 -13.01
N GLN A 101 16.38 -25.19 -12.22
CA GLN A 101 16.55 -26.55 -11.70
C GLN A 101 16.19 -27.57 -12.78
N ASN A 102 17.21 -28.29 -13.28
CA ASN A 102 17.02 -29.32 -14.32
C ASN A 102 16.47 -30.63 -13.74
N ASN A 103 16.98 -31.01 -12.57
CA ASN A 103 16.53 -32.17 -11.81
C ASN A 103 16.90 -32.01 -10.33
N GLU A 104 16.60 -33.01 -9.48
CA GLU A 104 16.84 -32.98 -8.04
C GLU A 104 18.32 -32.73 -7.65
N ASN A 105 19.27 -33.04 -8.53
CA ASN A 105 20.71 -32.98 -8.26
C ASN A 105 21.44 -31.96 -9.16
N GLU A 106 20.74 -31.21 -9.99
CA GLU A 106 21.38 -30.38 -11.00
C GLU A 106 20.67 -29.05 -11.21
N ILE A 107 21.43 -27.96 -11.11
CA ILE A 107 21.03 -26.61 -11.45
C ILE A 107 21.80 -26.19 -12.71
N LEU A 108 21.08 -25.78 -13.75
CA LEU A 108 21.64 -25.05 -14.87
C LEU A 108 21.62 -23.56 -14.54
N PHE A 109 22.70 -22.86 -14.82
CA PHE A 109 22.79 -21.44 -14.61
C PHE A 109 23.51 -20.75 -15.76
N TYR A 110 23.00 -19.57 -16.11
CA TYR A 110 23.59 -18.72 -17.13
C TYR A 110 24.41 -17.62 -16.51
N VAL A 111 25.68 -17.55 -16.88
CA VAL A 111 26.58 -16.46 -16.51
C VAL A 111 26.68 -15.48 -17.70
N LEU A 112 26.40 -14.22 -17.42
CA LEU A 112 26.34 -13.16 -18.43
C LEU A 112 27.64 -13.11 -19.23
N ASN A 113 27.53 -13.17 -20.57
CA ASN A 113 28.64 -13.19 -21.53
C ASN A 113 29.62 -14.38 -21.40
N LYS A 114 29.26 -15.43 -20.63
CA LYS A 114 30.11 -16.62 -20.43
C LYS A 114 29.43 -17.93 -20.76
N GLY A 115 28.09 -17.94 -20.87
CA GLY A 115 27.30 -19.09 -21.30
C GLY A 115 26.65 -19.88 -20.18
N VAL A 116 26.16 -21.08 -20.50
CA VAL A 116 25.39 -21.95 -19.60
C VAL A 116 26.29 -22.99 -18.96
N TYR A 117 26.17 -23.13 -17.66
CA TYR A 117 26.89 -24.09 -16.84
C TYR A 117 25.91 -24.99 -16.10
N SER A 118 26.35 -26.20 -15.77
CA SER A 118 25.66 -27.14 -14.90
C SER A 118 26.40 -27.21 -13.55
N LEU A 119 25.65 -27.11 -12.47
CA LEU A 119 26.11 -27.32 -11.10
C LEU A 119 25.50 -28.62 -10.57
N ASN A 120 26.34 -29.58 -10.23
CA ASN A 120 25.92 -30.79 -9.53
C ASN A 120 25.81 -30.49 -8.03
N LEU A 121 24.61 -30.70 -7.46
CA LEU A 121 24.33 -30.37 -6.06
C LEU A 121 24.95 -31.34 -5.04
N ARG A 122 25.39 -32.55 -5.46
CA ARG A 122 25.98 -33.55 -4.55
C ARG A 122 27.43 -33.25 -4.21
N ASP A 123 28.20 -32.89 -5.22
CA ASP A 123 29.65 -32.70 -5.09
C ASP A 123 30.11 -31.27 -5.41
N LEU A 124 29.17 -30.39 -5.74
CA LEU A 124 29.39 -28.99 -6.14
C LEU A 124 30.29 -28.86 -7.37
N SER A 125 30.42 -29.91 -8.18
CA SER A 125 31.15 -29.85 -9.45
C SER A 125 30.40 -28.99 -10.48
N ILE A 126 31.16 -28.26 -11.26
CA ILE A 126 30.63 -27.41 -12.31
C ILE A 126 31.16 -27.88 -13.65
N SER A 127 30.26 -28.07 -14.59
CA SER A 127 30.58 -28.39 -15.98
C SER A 127 30.05 -27.32 -16.93
N LYS A 128 30.69 -27.20 -18.09
CA LYS A 128 30.23 -26.32 -19.16
C LYS A 128 29.20 -27.07 -20.01
N GLU A 129 27.96 -26.70 -19.87
CA GLU A 129 26.88 -27.24 -20.69
C GLU A 129 26.51 -26.21 -21.78
N MET A 130 26.28 -26.71 -22.99
CA MET A 130 25.76 -25.93 -24.13
C MET A 130 26.55 -24.67 -24.52
N MET A 131 27.79 -24.45 -24.02
CA MET A 131 28.54 -23.23 -24.31
C MET A 131 28.82 -22.99 -25.78
N ASP A 132 29.13 -24.06 -26.50
CA ASP A 132 29.47 -23.99 -27.95
C ASP A 132 28.22 -23.86 -28.83
N MET A 133 27.02 -23.91 -28.24
CA MET A 133 25.76 -23.88 -28.99
C MET A 133 25.17 -22.48 -29.10
N PHE A 134 25.62 -21.54 -28.25
CA PHE A 134 25.15 -20.16 -28.24
C PHE A 134 26.25 -19.19 -28.60
N PRO A 135 25.92 -18.07 -29.29
CA PRO A 135 26.85 -16.98 -29.48
C PRO A 135 27.40 -16.47 -28.15
N PRO A 136 28.65 -16.00 -28.07
CA PRO A 136 29.23 -15.49 -26.83
C PRO A 136 28.46 -14.31 -26.23
N ASP A 137 27.73 -13.57 -27.05
CA ASP A 137 26.91 -12.40 -26.70
C ASP A 137 25.42 -12.73 -26.51
N ALA A 138 25.03 -14.01 -26.64
CA ALA A 138 23.64 -14.44 -26.39
C ALA A 138 23.21 -14.09 -24.95
N GLN A 139 22.10 -13.41 -24.82
CA GLN A 139 21.51 -13.05 -23.51
C GLN A 139 20.37 -13.99 -23.17
N ILE A 140 20.66 -15.04 -22.39
CA ILE A 140 19.63 -15.98 -21.93
C ILE A 140 18.83 -15.36 -20.79
N ARG A 141 17.51 -15.20 -20.98
CA ARG A 141 16.60 -14.53 -20.06
C ARG A 141 15.69 -15.50 -19.29
N ALA A 142 15.40 -16.66 -19.87
CA ALA A 142 14.60 -17.68 -19.22
C ALA A 142 14.94 -19.08 -19.76
N MET A 143 14.73 -20.09 -18.93
CA MET A 143 14.78 -21.50 -19.27
C MET A 143 13.57 -22.21 -18.70
N ALA A 144 12.99 -23.14 -19.44
CA ALA A 144 11.90 -23.99 -18.98
C ALA A 144 12.03 -25.37 -19.56
N LYS A 145 11.51 -26.39 -18.85
CA LYS A 145 11.50 -27.77 -19.29
C LYS A 145 10.11 -28.15 -19.77
N ASP A 146 10.02 -28.79 -20.94
CA ASP A 146 8.76 -29.32 -21.42
C ASP A 146 8.47 -30.72 -20.84
N VAL A 147 7.27 -31.22 -21.07
CA VAL A 147 6.83 -32.56 -20.62
C VAL A 147 7.65 -33.72 -21.19
N GLN A 148 8.39 -33.48 -22.27
CA GLN A 148 9.26 -34.48 -22.93
C GLN A 148 10.68 -34.45 -22.36
N GLY A 149 10.98 -33.47 -21.52
CA GLY A 149 12.30 -33.26 -20.93
C GLY A 149 13.24 -32.43 -21.78
N ASN A 150 12.78 -31.78 -22.84
CA ASN A 150 13.58 -30.82 -23.59
C ASN A 150 13.66 -29.50 -22.81
N ILE A 151 14.77 -28.78 -22.94
CA ILE A 151 15.01 -27.49 -22.30
C ILE A 151 14.82 -26.39 -23.32
N TRP A 152 13.80 -25.56 -23.08
CA TRP A 152 13.51 -24.38 -23.88
C TRP A 152 14.28 -23.19 -23.32
N ILE A 153 14.85 -22.40 -24.20
CA ILE A 153 15.78 -21.33 -23.83
C ILE A 153 15.35 -20.05 -24.56
N ALA A 154 15.08 -19.03 -23.76
CA ALA A 154 14.75 -17.69 -24.24
C ALA A 154 16.01 -16.86 -24.35
N GLU A 155 16.40 -16.58 -25.56
CA GLU A 155 17.45 -15.63 -25.95
C GLU A 155 16.85 -14.57 -26.89
N ASP A 156 17.61 -14.04 -27.82
CA ASP A 156 17.04 -13.21 -28.89
C ASP A 156 16.13 -14.01 -29.82
N GLU A 157 16.38 -15.31 -29.88
CA GLU A 157 15.55 -16.32 -30.52
C GLU A 157 15.06 -17.32 -29.48
N LEU A 158 14.03 -18.12 -29.81
CA LEU A 158 13.57 -19.22 -28.98
C LEU A 158 14.28 -20.50 -29.41
N SER A 159 15.02 -21.12 -28.52
CA SER A 159 15.76 -22.35 -28.75
C SER A 159 15.21 -23.50 -27.93
N CYS A 160 15.30 -24.72 -28.46
CA CYS A 160 14.94 -25.97 -27.79
C CYS A 160 16.11 -26.95 -27.83
N TYR A 161 16.61 -27.31 -26.66
CA TYR A 161 17.69 -28.27 -26.49
C TYR A 161 17.16 -29.61 -26.02
N ASN A 162 17.52 -30.68 -26.75
CA ASN A 162 17.21 -32.05 -26.36
C ASN A 162 18.41 -32.65 -25.62
N PRO A 163 18.34 -32.91 -24.30
CA PRO A 163 19.48 -33.44 -23.53
C PRO A 163 19.89 -34.85 -23.92
N LYS A 164 18.96 -35.66 -24.45
CA LYS A 164 19.23 -37.05 -24.86
C LYS A 164 20.04 -37.12 -26.15
N THR A 165 19.70 -36.30 -27.13
CA THR A 165 20.38 -36.25 -28.42
C THR A 165 21.49 -35.23 -28.51
N LYS A 166 21.59 -34.36 -27.48
CA LYS A 166 22.50 -33.19 -27.43
C LYS A 166 22.35 -32.25 -28.62
N LYS A 167 21.16 -32.14 -29.18
CA LYS A 167 20.87 -31.28 -30.33
C LYS A 167 20.10 -30.04 -29.89
N LEU A 168 20.50 -28.88 -30.42
CA LEU A 168 19.82 -27.63 -30.30
C LEU A 168 19.03 -27.34 -31.58
N SER A 169 17.74 -27.08 -31.42
CA SER A 169 16.87 -26.60 -32.50
C SER A 169 16.51 -25.12 -32.20
N ARG A 170 16.58 -24.25 -33.21
CA ARG A 170 16.22 -22.83 -33.06
C ARG A 170 14.93 -22.55 -33.80
N SER A 171 14.08 -21.71 -33.24
CA SER A 171 12.93 -21.19 -33.93
C SER A 171 13.29 -19.87 -34.59
N PHE A 172 13.04 -19.78 -35.87
CA PHE A 172 13.03 -18.49 -36.56
C PHE A 172 11.58 -17.98 -36.56
N SER A 173 11.31 -16.94 -35.85
CA SER A 173 10.02 -16.26 -35.93
C SER A 173 10.02 -15.32 -37.15
N THR A 174 9.87 -15.89 -38.32
CA THR A 174 9.41 -15.08 -39.45
C THR A 174 7.92 -15.33 -39.61
N ASN A 175 7.10 -14.30 -39.35
CA ASN A 175 5.78 -14.22 -39.94
C ASN A 175 5.96 -14.30 -41.47
N GLN A 176 4.91 -14.77 -42.17
CA GLN A 176 4.90 -14.86 -43.65
C GLN A 176 5.27 -13.54 -44.34
N ASP A 177 5.27 -12.41 -43.59
CA ASP A 177 5.59 -11.07 -44.06
C ASP A 177 7.04 -10.61 -43.77
N GLY A 178 7.91 -11.49 -43.25
CA GLY A 178 9.35 -11.21 -43.09
C GLY A 178 9.77 -10.17 -42.05
N ASN A 179 8.87 -9.64 -41.24
CA ASN A 179 9.14 -8.40 -40.49
C ASN A 179 8.99 -8.47 -38.96
N THR A 180 8.65 -9.60 -38.37
CA THR A 180 8.57 -9.68 -36.89
C THR A 180 9.63 -10.63 -36.33
N ARG A 181 10.78 -10.07 -35.98
CA ARG A 181 11.67 -10.68 -35.01
C ARG A 181 10.93 -10.75 -33.67
N PHE A 182 10.88 -11.94 -33.04
CA PHE A 182 10.50 -12.05 -31.63
C PHE A 182 11.57 -11.33 -30.80
N MET A 183 11.39 -10.04 -30.67
CA MET A 183 12.36 -9.24 -29.94
C MET A 183 12.16 -9.49 -28.45
N LEU A 184 13.15 -10.16 -27.83
CA LEU A 184 13.35 -10.18 -26.40
C LEU A 184 12.29 -11.00 -25.63
N THR A 185 12.29 -12.31 -25.83
CA THR A 185 11.58 -13.26 -24.95
C THR A 185 12.00 -13.04 -23.50
N GLN A 186 11.02 -12.92 -22.60
CA GLN A 186 11.28 -12.56 -21.23
C GLN A 186 11.06 -13.71 -20.25
N ASP A 187 10.07 -14.57 -20.53
CA ASP A 187 9.78 -15.72 -19.69
C ASP A 187 9.16 -16.87 -20.49
N LEU A 188 9.29 -18.08 -19.96
CA LEU A 188 8.84 -19.34 -20.56
C LEU A 188 8.05 -20.13 -19.52
N LEU A 189 6.90 -20.70 -19.94
CA LEU A 189 6.07 -21.53 -19.10
C LEU A 189 5.54 -22.73 -19.88
N ALA A 190 5.82 -23.94 -19.41
CA ALA A 190 5.24 -25.15 -19.97
C ALA A 190 3.74 -25.27 -19.62
N TYR A 191 2.89 -25.45 -20.63
CA TYR A 191 1.45 -25.60 -20.46
C TYR A 191 0.90 -26.68 -21.38
N GLY A 192 0.45 -27.80 -20.80
CA GLY A 192 -0.05 -28.94 -21.55
C GLY A 192 0.96 -29.45 -22.60
N SER A 193 0.58 -29.40 -23.87
CA SER A 193 1.42 -29.78 -25.01
C SER A 193 2.14 -28.61 -25.68
N SER A 194 2.21 -27.47 -25.03
CA SER A 194 2.77 -26.23 -25.58
C SER A 194 3.70 -25.53 -24.61
N MET A 195 4.62 -24.74 -25.14
CA MET A 195 5.41 -23.73 -24.41
C MET A 195 4.76 -22.37 -24.59
N LEU A 196 4.36 -21.73 -23.49
CA LEU A 196 3.95 -20.34 -23.47
C LEU A 196 5.18 -19.45 -23.38
N VAL A 197 5.20 -18.41 -24.19
CA VAL A 197 6.33 -17.52 -24.37
C VAL A 197 5.87 -16.08 -24.16
N GLY A 198 6.40 -15.41 -23.15
CA GLY A 198 6.17 -14.00 -22.89
C GLY A 198 7.20 -13.11 -23.56
N GLY A 199 6.77 -12.17 -24.42
CA GLY A 199 7.65 -11.27 -25.15
C GLY A 199 7.59 -9.83 -24.63
N ARG A 200 8.69 -9.08 -24.83
CA ARG A 200 8.79 -7.68 -24.35
C ARG A 200 7.83 -6.73 -25.07
N THR A 201 7.47 -6.98 -26.31
CA THR A 201 6.58 -6.10 -27.10
C THR A 201 5.51 -6.86 -27.86
N SER A 202 5.47 -8.19 -27.69
CA SER A 202 4.65 -9.10 -28.50
C SER A 202 3.55 -9.81 -27.72
N GLY A 203 3.41 -9.52 -26.42
CA GLY A 203 2.43 -10.21 -25.57
C GLY A 203 2.81 -11.66 -25.30
N VAL A 204 1.83 -12.56 -25.27
CA VAL A 204 2.02 -13.99 -24.98
C VAL A 204 1.73 -14.83 -26.22
N TRP A 205 2.60 -15.80 -26.46
CA TRP A 205 2.52 -16.75 -27.58
C TRP A 205 2.52 -18.19 -27.08
N SER A 206 1.89 -19.10 -27.80
CA SER A 206 1.88 -20.55 -27.55
C SER A 206 2.59 -21.27 -28.68
N PHE A 207 3.57 -22.08 -28.34
CA PHE A 207 4.33 -22.91 -29.25
C PHE A 207 4.08 -24.39 -28.93
N PRO A 208 3.38 -25.17 -29.79
CA PRO A 208 3.14 -26.55 -29.55
C PRO A 208 4.43 -27.39 -29.66
N TYR A 209 4.59 -28.40 -28.80
CA TYR A 209 5.68 -29.37 -28.92
C TYR A 209 5.40 -30.33 -30.09
N HIS A 210 6.37 -30.48 -30.97
CA HIS A 210 6.30 -31.51 -32.02
C HIS A 210 7.28 -32.63 -31.71
N PRO A 211 6.83 -33.79 -31.18
CA PRO A 211 7.71 -34.82 -30.67
C PRO A 211 8.61 -35.47 -31.72
N ASN A 212 8.28 -35.40 -33.01
CA ASN A 212 8.97 -36.13 -34.06
C ASN A 212 9.58 -35.31 -35.20
N ASN A 213 9.48 -33.98 -35.13
CA ASN A 213 10.09 -33.12 -36.14
C ASN A 213 11.32 -32.43 -35.58
N ALA A 214 12.48 -32.98 -35.91
CA ALA A 214 13.75 -32.27 -35.92
C ALA A 214 13.75 -31.12 -36.95
N ALA A 215 12.62 -30.71 -37.46
CA ALA A 215 12.42 -29.68 -38.43
C ALA A 215 12.41 -28.32 -37.71
N HIS A 216 13.34 -27.69 -37.87
CA HIS A 216 13.89 -26.36 -38.02
C HIS A 216 12.98 -25.16 -37.73
N TYR A 217 11.67 -25.28 -37.56
CA TYR A 217 10.77 -24.11 -37.42
C TYR A 217 9.61 -24.42 -36.46
N PHE A 218 9.56 -23.66 -35.37
CA PHE A 218 8.39 -23.66 -34.50
C PHE A 218 7.45 -22.55 -34.98
N LYS A 219 6.22 -22.87 -35.32
CA LYS A 219 5.19 -21.90 -35.56
C LYS A 219 4.39 -21.72 -34.28
N GLY A 220 4.45 -20.54 -33.68
CA GLY A 220 3.62 -20.16 -32.54
C GLY A 220 2.36 -19.41 -32.96
N ASN A 221 1.36 -19.48 -32.11
CA ASN A 221 0.16 -18.65 -32.22
C ASN A 221 0.11 -17.68 -31.05
N GLN A 222 -0.19 -16.41 -31.34
CA GLN A 222 -0.44 -15.43 -30.28
C GLN A 222 -1.72 -15.81 -29.53
N LEU A 223 -1.72 -15.70 -28.20
CA LEU A 223 -2.94 -15.91 -27.42
C LEU A 223 -3.98 -14.85 -27.78
N ASP A 224 -5.22 -15.29 -27.96
CA ASP A 224 -6.32 -14.42 -28.39
C ASP A 224 -6.95 -13.68 -27.20
N PHE A 225 -6.17 -12.78 -26.62
CA PHE A 225 -6.61 -11.79 -25.64
C PHE A 225 -6.17 -10.42 -26.13
N ASP A 226 -7.13 -9.57 -26.51
CA ASP A 226 -6.83 -8.23 -27.03
C ASP A 226 -6.05 -7.39 -26.02
N GLU A 227 -6.33 -7.55 -24.74
CA GLU A 227 -5.66 -6.87 -23.65
C GLU A 227 -4.18 -7.23 -23.52
N LEU A 228 -3.77 -8.43 -23.96
CA LEU A 228 -2.38 -8.90 -23.92
C LEU A 228 -1.60 -8.61 -25.20
N LYS A 229 -2.27 -8.30 -26.29
CA LYS A 229 -1.61 -7.98 -27.57
C LYS A 229 -0.65 -6.79 -27.37
N ASN A 230 0.60 -6.94 -27.80
CA ASN A 230 1.64 -5.91 -27.73
C ASN A 230 2.01 -5.46 -26.29
N LYS A 231 1.66 -6.23 -25.24
CA LYS A 231 2.09 -5.91 -23.88
C LYS A 231 3.55 -6.31 -23.64
N ASN A 232 4.19 -5.55 -22.76
CA ASN A 232 5.54 -5.83 -22.29
C ASN A 232 5.48 -6.83 -21.12
N VAL A 233 5.55 -8.13 -21.45
CA VAL A 233 5.47 -9.21 -20.47
C VAL A 233 6.75 -9.23 -19.63
N SER A 234 6.61 -9.35 -18.31
CA SER A 234 7.72 -9.52 -17.37
C SER A 234 7.87 -10.97 -16.90
N LEU A 235 6.75 -11.67 -16.69
CA LEU A 235 6.73 -13.05 -16.21
C LEU A 235 5.43 -13.76 -16.61
N LEU A 236 5.49 -15.09 -16.55
CA LEU A 236 4.36 -16.00 -16.69
C LEU A 236 4.29 -16.91 -15.46
N TYR A 237 3.09 -17.09 -14.90
CA TYR A 237 2.85 -18.00 -13.79
C TYR A 237 1.52 -18.73 -13.97
N LEU A 238 1.46 -20.02 -13.66
CA LEU A 238 0.25 -20.82 -13.72
C LEU A 238 -0.20 -21.15 -12.29
N ASP A 239 -1.43 -20.79 -11.96
CA ASP A 239 -1.98 -21.09 -10.63
C ASP A 239 -2.54 -22.53 -10.55
N SER A 240 -2.91 -22.96 -9.36
CA SER A 240 -3.47 -24.29 -9.08
C SER A 240 -4.82 -24.54 -9.77
N GLN A 241 -5.53 -23.48 -10.15
CA GLN A 241 -6.80 -23.51 -10.87
C GLN A 241 -6.63 -23.40 -12.39
N HIS A 242 -5.39 -23.52 -12.90
CA HIS A 242 -5.04 -23.41 -14.32
C HIS A 242 -5.30 -22.04 -14.96
N TYR A 243 -5.35 -20.95 -14.16
CA TYR A 243 -5.30 -19.62 -14.72
C TYR A 243 -3.86 -19.21 -15.01
N LEU A 244 -3.67 -18.62 -16.18
CA LEU A 244 -2.39 -17.99 -16.55
C LEU A 244 -2.32 -16.56 -16.00
N TRP A 245 -1.33 -16.30 -15.17
CA TRP A 245 -0.98 -14.98 -14.71
C TRP A 245 0.11 -14.40 -15.59
N VAL A 246 -0.12 -13.21 -16.13
CA VAL A 246 0.79 -12.49 -17.00
C VAL A 246 1.20 -11.19 -16.32
N GLY A 247 2.39 -11.16 -15.74
CA GLY A 247 2.98 -9.94 -15.21
C GLY A 247 3.51 -9.05 -16.32
N THR A 248 3.43 -7.75 -16.12
CA THR A 248 3.93 -6.76 -17.08
C THR A 248 4.89 -5.76 -16.43
N TYR A 249 5.67 -5.06 -17.25
CA TYR A 249 6.61 -4.04 -16.76
C TYR A 249 5.93 -2.73 -16.33
N ASN A 250 4.74 -2.43 -16.84
CA ASN A 250 4.12 -1.11 -16.62
C ASN A 250 2.60 -1.09 -16.57
N MET A 251 1.95 -2.28 -16.66
CA MET A 251 0.49 -2.39 -16.73
C MET A 251 -0.10 -3.30 -15.65
N GLY A 252 0.66 -3.62 -14.59
CA GLY A 252 0.19 -4.55 -13.56
C GLY A 252 0.22 -5.99 -14.00
N VAL A 253 -0.71 -6.81 -13.52
CA VAL A 253 -0.83 -8.24 -13.79
C VAL A 253 -2.21 -8.59 -14.33
N TYR A 254 -2.22 -9.48 -15.31
CA TYR A 254 -3.43 -10.05 -15.90
C TYR A 254 -3.59 -11.50 -15.47
N ARG A 255 -4.81 -11.93 -15.17
CA ARG A 255 -5.17 -13.32 -14.85
C ARG A 255 -6.12 -13.85 -15.92
N CYS A 256 -5.70 -14.83 -16.69
CA CYS A 256 -6.38 -15.31 -17.89
C CYS A 256 -6.84 -16.75 -17.73
N HIS A 257 -8.10 -17.05 -18.02
CA HIS A 257 -8.57 -18.41 -18.16
C HIS A 257 -8.50 -18.82 -19.63
N LEU A 258 -7.49 -19.64 -19.96
CA LEU A 258 -7.17 -19.95 -21.37
C LEU A 258 -8.31 -20.63 -22.15
N GLU A 259 -9.10 -21.48 -21.48
CA GLU A 259 -10.20 -22.20 -22.14
C GLU A 259 -11.49 -21.38 -22.26
N ARG A 260 -11.76 -20.51 -21.27
CA ARG A 260 -12.99 -19.69 -21.24
C ARG A 260 -12.83 -18.34 -21.92
N GLY A 261 -11.60 -17.93 -22.21
CA GLY A 261 -11.31 -16.63 -22.79
C GLY A 261 -11.62 -15.43 -21.88
N THR A 262 -11.66 -15.65 -20.55
CA THR A 262 -11.87 -14.55 -19.58
C THR A 262 -10.55 -14.02 -19.08
N ILE A 263 -10.50 -12.70 -18.80
CA ILE A 263 -9.32 -12.01 -18.32
C ILE A 263 -9.69 -11.02 -17.22
N ASP A 264 -8.97 -11.08 -16.11
CA ASP A 264 -9.02 -10.12 -15.02
C ASP A 264 -7.74 -9.27 -15.03
N HIS A 265 -7.81 -8.03 -14.59
CA HIS A 265 -6.68 -7.11 -14.51
C HIS A 265 -6.54 -6.51 -13.12
N PHE A 266 -5.31 -6.51 -12.60
CA PHE A 266 -4.94 -5.90 -11.33
C PHE A 266 -3.78 -4.93 -11.55
N GLY A 267 -4.05 -3.64 -11.38
CA GLY A 267 -3.09 -2.55 -11.48
C GLY A 267 -3.19 -1.62 -10.27
N ILE A 268 -2.54 -0.46 -10.35
CA ILE A 268 -2.60 0.57 -9.30
C ILE A 268 -4.04 0.99 -9.01
N GLU A 269 -4.89 1.09 -10.03
CA GLU A 269 -6.31 1.47 -9.87
C GLU A 269 -7.11 0.43 -9.07
N GLN A 270 -6.72 -0.85 -9.13
CA GLN A 270 -7.30 -1.94 -8.34
C GLN A 270 -6.63 -2.10 -6.98
N GLY A 271 -5.63 -1.27 -6.65
CA GLY A 271 -4.95 -1.27 -5.35
C GLY A 271 -3.57 -1.90 -5.35
N LEU A 272 -3.03 -2.36 -6.48
CA LEU A 272 -1.66 -2.86 -6.56
C LEU A 272 -0.67 -1.72 -6.26
N ILE A 273 0.40 -2.01 -5.54
CA ILE A 273 1.33 -0.95 -5.13
C ILE A 273 2.10 -0.32 -6.29
N HIS A 274 2.36 -1.09 -7.35
CA HIS A 274 3.07 -0.61 -8.54
C HIS A 274 2.75 -1.48 -9.76
N ASN A 275 2.69 -0.89 -10.95
CA ASN A 275 2.37 -1.60 -12.19
C ASN A 275 3.53 -2.44 -12.80
N SER A 276 4.75 -2.31 -12.27
CA SER A 276 5.89 -3.13 -12.71
C SER A 276 5.98 -4.39 -11.85
N VAL A 277 5.51 -5.51 -12.38
CA VAL A 277 5.41 -6.79 -11.67
C VAL A 277 6.69 -7.59 -11.81
N CYS A 278 7.24 -8.06 -10.68
CA CYS A 278 8.49 -8.81 -10.59
C CYS A 278 8.27 -10.31 -10.32
N GLY A 279 7.14 -10.69 -9.71
CA GLY A 279 6.81 -12.08 -9.40
C GLY A 279 5.34 -12.23 -9.03
N VAL A 280 4.77 -13.40 -9.29
CA VAL A 280 3.46 -13.85 -8.83
C VAL A 280 3.61 -15.23 -8.22
N LEU A 281 2.96 -15.45 -7.09
CA LEU A 281 3.00 -16.71 -6.37
C LEU A 281 1.67 -16.95 -5.67
N GLU A 282 1.07 -18.11 -5.86
CA GLU A 282 -0.06 -18.59 -5.08
C GLU A 282 0.45 -19.18 -3.77
N ASP A 283 -0.07 -18.71 -2.65
CA ASP A 283 0.18 -19.29 -1.34
C ASP A 283 -0.62 -20.61 -1.24
N LYS A 284 0.07 -21.72 -1.18
CA LYS A 284 -0.50 -23.07 -1.17
C LYS A 284 -1.41 -23.35 0.03
N GLU A 285 -1.29 -22.58 1.10
CA GLU A 285 -2.06 -22.79 2.33
C GLU A 285 -3.34 -21.97 2.35
N THR A 286 -3.31 -20.74 1.89
CA THR A 286 -4.43 -19.78 1.98
C THR A 286 -5.18 -19.63 0.66
N GLY A 287 -4.54 -19.96 -0.48
CA GLY A 287 -5.05 -19.66 -1.82
C GLY A 287 -5.00 -18.17 -2.18
N ASP A 288 -4.37 -17.33 -1.36
CA ASP A 288 -4.12 -15.93 -1.66
C ASP A 288 -2.91 -15.80 -2.60
N PHE A 289 -2.81 -14.69 -3.31
CA PHE A 289 -1.69 -14.43 -4.22
C PHE A 289 -0.76 -13.39 -3.66
N TRP A 290 0.53 -13.68 -3.72
CA TRP A 290 1.60 -12.73 -3.43
C TRP A 290 2.15 -12.20 -4.75
N ILE A 291 2.10 -10.89 -4.94
CA ILE A 291 2.54 -10.21 -6.15
C ILE A 291 3.69 -9.28 -5.76
N SER A 292 4.91 -9.61 -6.17
CA SER A 292 6.05 -8.72 -5.97
C SER A 292 6.13 -7.71 -7.11
N THR A 293 6.39 -6.46 -6.74
CA THR A 293 6.62 -5.34 -7.66
C THR A 293 7.98 -4.71 -7.38
N VAL A 294 8.45 -3.83 -8.23
CA VAL A 294 9.78 -3.21 -8.04
C VAL A 294 9.96 -2.50 -6.69
N ILE A 295 8.90 -2.00 -6.07
CA ILE A 295 8.97 -1.21 -4.82
C ILE A 295 8.40 -1.91 -3.59
N GLY A 296 7.91 -3.13 -3.72
CA GLY A 296 7.30 -3.84 -2.59
C GLY A 296 6.54 -5.09 -2.97
N LEU A 297 5.75 -5.57 -2.02
CA LEU A 297 4.97 -6.79 -2.11
C LEU A 297 3.49 -6.47 -1.91
N SER A 298 2.61 -7.03 -2.73
CA SER A 298 1.15 -6.95 -2.59
C SER A 298 0.59 -8.34 -2.35
N LYS A 299 -0.33 -8.46 -1.39
CA LYS A 299 -1.12 -9.66 -1.15
C LYS A 299 -2.51 -9.44 -1.73
N LEU A 300 -2.93 -10.29 -2.65
CA LEU A 300 -4.26 -10.29 -3.26
C LEU A 300 -5.07 -11.47 -2.71
N SER A 301 -6.18 -11.19 -2.05
CA SER A 301 -7.16 -12.19 -1.64
C SER A 301 -8.19 -12.38 -2.75
N MET A 302 -8.34 -13.60 -3.24
CA MET A 302 -9.33 -13.91 -4.29
C MET A 302 -10.75 -14.04 -3.73
N LYS A 303 -10.91 -14.12 -2.41
CA LYS A 303 -12.21 -14.25 -1.77
C LYS A 303 -13.02 -12.94 -1.82
N ASP A 304 -12.35 -11.82 -1.65
CA ASP A 304 -12.96 -10.48 -1.57
C ASP A 304 -12.30 -9.46 -2.50
N SER A 305 -11.38 -9.90 -3.36
CA SER A 305 -10.58 -9.08 -4.29
C SER A 305 -9.79 -7.96 -3.58
N ARG A 306 -9.50 -8.13 -2.28
CA ARG A 306 -8.76 -7.14 -1.50
C ARG A 306 -7.27 -7.26 -1.73
N ILE A 307 -6.62 -6.11 -1.92
CA ILE A 307 -5.16 -6.01 -2.04
C ILE A 307 -4.60 -5.29 -0.81
N VAL A 308 -3.59 -5.91 -0.19
CA VAL A 308 -2.83 -5.37 0.94
C VAL A 308 -1.38 -5.19 0.52
N ASN A 309 -0.79 -4.02 0.79
CA ASN A 309 0.52 -3.65 0.30
C ASN A 309 1.56 -3.57 1.42
N TYR A 310 2.75 -4.12 1.16
CA TYR A 310 3.89 -4.12 2.05
C TYR A 310 5.07 -3.41 1.40
N THR A 311 5.51 -2.31 2.04
CA THR A 311 6.63 -1.48 1.59
C THR A 311 7.64 -1.32 2.72
N LYS A 312 8.70 -0.58 2.47
CA LYS A 312 9.64 -0.20 3.52
C LYS A 312 8.97 0.52 4.69
N ASP A 313 7.98 1.37 4.41
CA ASP A 313 7.24 2.09 5.45
C ASP A 313 6.33 1.16 6.29
N THR A 314 5.97 -0.01 5.76
CA THR A 314 5.19 -1.05 6.46
C THR A 314 6.03 -2.26 6.88
N GLY A 315 7.37 -2.12 6.95
CA GLY A 315 8.28 -3.12 7.47
C GLY A 315 8.85 -4.12 6.46
N PHE A 316 8.53 -4.00 5.16
CA PHE A 316 9.16 -4.82 4.13
C PHE A 316 10.60 -4.37 3.90
N PRO A 317 11.64 -5.24 4.06
CA PRO A 317 13.02 -4.78 4.21
C PRO A 317 13.73 -4.43 2.91
N LEU A 318 13.21 -4.81 1.75
CA LEU A 318 13.88 -4.61 0.47
C LEU A 318 13.56 -3.22 -0.12
N ASN A 319 14.58 -2.54 -0.64
CA ASN A 319 14.40 -1.25 -1.33
C ASN A 319 13.88 -1.43 -2.76
N GLU A 320 14.30 -2.50 -3.42
CA GLU A 320 13.93 -2.84 -4.78
C GLU A 320 13.91 -4.36 -4.93
N VAL A 321 12.83 -4.89 -5.48
CA VAL A 321 12.65 -6.33 -5.69
C VAL A 321 13.15 -6.73 -7.06
N SER A 322 13.89 -7.83 -7.11
CA SER A 322 14.37 -8.41 -8.37
C SER A 322 13.32 -9.30 -9.02
N ARG A 323 13.38 -9.41 -10.34
CA ARG A 323 12.45 -10.23 -11.10
C ARG A 323 12.65 -11.73 -10.86
N ASN A 324 11.55 -12.48 -10.87
CA ASN A 324 11.51 -13.94 -10.72
C ASN A 324 12.17 -14.46 -9.44
N THR A 325 12.21 -13.62 -8.38
CA THR A 325 12.84 -13.96 -7.10
C THR A 325 11.85 -14.27 -5.99
N LEU A 326 10.60 -14.55 -6.33
CA LEU A 326 9.54 -14.90 -5.37
C LEU A 326 9.39 -16.42 -5.34
N LEU A 327 9.58 -17.05 -4.18
CA LEU A 327 9.53 -18.49 -4.00
C LEU A 327 8.92 -18.86 -2.65
N GLN A 328 7.98 -19.80 -2.65
CA GLN A 328 7.51 -20.49 -1.44
C GLN A 328 8.26 -21.82 -1.30
N VAL A 329 8.92 -22.01 -0.17
CA VAL A 329 9.63 -23.25 0.16
C VAL A 329 8.69 -24.27 0.82
N GLU A 330 9.15 -25.53 0.94
CA GLU A 330 8.34 -26.65 1.44
C GLU A 330 7.74 -26.43 2.83
N ASP A 331 8.38 -25.67 3.70
CA ASP A 331 7.88 -25.36 5.04
C ASP A 331 6.84 -24.22 5.07
N GLY A 332 6.45 -23.70 3.91
CA GLY A 332 5.44 -22.65 3.74
C GLY A 332 5.97 -21.22 3.81
N ARG A 333 7.23 -21.00 4.18
CA ARG A 333 7.84 -19.67 4.16
C ARG A 333 8.05 -19.17 2.73
N ILE A 334 7.93 -17.87 2.55
CA ILE A 334 8.13 -17.20 1.27
C ILE A 334 9.40 -16.36 1.33
N TYR A 335 10.19 -16.47 0.26
CA TYR A 335 11.43 -15.72 0.06
C TYR A 335 11.30 -14.79 -1.12
N VAL A 336 11.82 -13.56 -0.97
CA VAL A 336 11.82 -12.52 -2.00
C VAL A 336 13.22 -11.93 -2.10
N GLY A 337 13.80 -11.95 -3.30
CA GLY A 337 15.14 -11.38 -3.54
C GLY A 337 15.07 -9.94 -4.04
N GLY A 338 16.08 -9.15 -3.68
CA GLY A 338 16.19 -7.76 -4.11
C GLY A 338 17.62 -7.23 -4.18
N ASN A 339 17.75 -5.93 -4.34
CA ASN A 339 19.04 -5.27 -4.55
C ASN A 339 19.99 -5.32 -3.35
N ASN A 340 19.52 -5.64 -2.17
CA ASN A 340 20.31 -5.60 -0.94
C ASN A 340 20.22 -6.89 -0.10
N GLY A 341 19.59 -7.94 -0.61
CA GLY A 341 19.44 -9.20 0.12
C GLY A 341 18.14 -9.94 -0.15
N ILE A 342 17.75 -10.76 0.80
CA ILE A 342 16.55 -11.60 0.77
C ILE A 342 15.62 -11.20 1.91
N ALA A 343 14.34 -11.03 1.63
CA ALA A 343 13.27 -10.99 2.60
C ALA A 343 12.65 -12.39 2.76
N GLU A 344 12.44 -12.81 4.00
CA GLU A 344 11.76 -14.06 4.39
C GLU A 344 10.54 -13.72 5.22
N PHE A 345 9.42 -14.42 4.99
CA PHE A 345 8.24 -14.31 5.84
C PHE A 345 7.38 -15.57 5.79
N ALA A 346 6.59 -15.76 6.85
CA ALA A 346 5.56 -16.79 6.92
C ALA A 346 4.17 -16.15 6.70
N PRO A 347 3.43 -16.48 5.63
CA PRO A 347 2.12 -15.91 5.36
C PRO A 347 1.14 -16.00 6.52
N ARG A 348 1.15 -17.11 7.26
CA ARG A 348 0.29 -17.32 8.45
C ARG A 348 0.53 -16.29 9.56
N GLU A 349 1.78 -15.92 9.80
CA GLU A 349 2.15 -14.94 10.83
C GLU A 349 1.67 -13.53 10.46
N ILE A 350 1.76 -13.20 9.17
CA ILE A 350 1.26 -11.92 8.66
C ILE A 350 -0.27 -11.83 8.84
N ILE A 351 -1.02 -12.87 8.45
CA ILE A 351 -2.48 -12.92 8.57
C ILE A 351 -2.90 -12.86 10.05
N ALA A 352 -2.30 -13.68 10.92
CA ALA A 352 -2.59 -13.67 12.36
C ALA A 352 -2.26 -12.33 13.04
N GLY A 353 -1.27 -11.61 12.49
CA GLY A 353 -0.91 -10.28 12.93
C GLY A 353 -1.93 -9.20 12.58
N GLN A 354 -2.60 -9.31 11.45
CA GLN A 354 -3.57 -8.33 10.95
C GLN A 354 -4.90 -8.31 11.71
N GLU A 355 -5.37 -9.47 12.18
CA GLU A 355 -6.68 -9.59 12.85
C GLU A 355 -6.75 -8.95 14.25
N ARG A 356 -5.62 -8.58 14.86
CA ARG A 356 -5.57 -8.21 16.30
C ARG A 356 -5.60 -6.72 16.62
N LEU A 357 -5.44 -5.80 15.65
CA LEU A 357 -5.40 -4.36 15.96
C LEU A 357 -6.23 -3.55 14.98
N LEU A 358 -7.44 -3.28 15.39
CA LEU A 358 -8.22 -2.18 14.82
C LEU A 358 -7.56 -0.84 15.22
N PRO A 359 -7.34 0.09 14.29
CA PRO A 359 -6.76 1.38 14.62
C PRO A 359 -7.74 2.18 15.49
N VAL A 360 -7.30 2.57 16.68
CA VAL A 360 -8.03 3.48 17.57
C VAL A 360 -7.44 4.88 17.40
N VAL A 361 -8.27 5.83 17.01
CA VAL A 361 -7.83 7.22 16.81
C VAL A 361 -8.01 8.02 18.10
N HIS A 362 -7.00 8.79 18.46
CA HIS A 362 -7.07 9.74 19.56
C HIS A 362 -7.00 11.17 19.01
N VAL A 363 -7.91 12.02 19.46
CA VAL A 363 -7.83 13.45 19.19
C VAL A 363 -6.74 14.03 20.08
N SER A 364 -5.69 14.57 19.48
CA SER A 364 -4.51 15.08 20.21
C SER A 364 -4.64 16.54 20.60
N SER A 365 -5.26 17.36 19.76
CA SER A 365 -5.51 18.76 20.10
C SER A 365 -6.69 19.34 19.33
N VAL A 366 -7.34 20.34 19.94
CA VAL A 366 -8.35 21.19 19.33
C VAL A 366 -7.92 22.63 19.53
N ASN A 367 -7.65 23.36 18.45
CA ASN A 367 -7.13 24.72 18.49
C ASN A 367 -8.08 25.67 17.75
N SER A 368 -8.39 26.81 18.35
CA SER A 368 -9.08 27.90 17.66
C SER A 368 -8.12 28.64 16.73
N LEU A 369 -8.57 28.95 15.50
CA LEU A 369 -7.79 29.67 14.49
C LEU A 369 -8.10 31.19 14.47
N ASP A 370 -9.23 31.63 15.04
CA ASP A 370 -9.76 33.00 14.91
C ASP A 370 -9.26 34.00 15.97
N SER A 371 -8.29 33.64 16.81
CA SER A 371 -7.83 34.58 17.85
C SER A 371 -6.68 35.46 17.34
N ASP A 372 -6.91 36.76 17.30
CA ASP A 372 -5.85 37.78 17.36
C ASP A 372 -4.92 37.52 18.57
N GLU A 373 -3.64 37.87 18.45
CA GLU A 373 -2.63 37.69 19.50
C GLU A 373 -3.13 38.21 20.87
N GLY A 374 -3.66 37.35 21.71
CA GLY A 374 -4.17 37.69 23.02
C GLY A 374 -4.91 36.57 23.74
N ALA A 375 -5.39 36.80 24.93
CA ALA A 375 -5.91 35.89 25.95
C ALA A 375 -7.06 34.91 25.55
N ASP A 376 -7.57 34.96 24.34
CA ASP A 376 -8.75 34.19 23.91
C ASP A 376 -8.40 32.95 23.05
N ARG A 377 -7.12 32.56 22.92
CA ARG A 377 -6.74 31.37 22.18
C ARG A 377 -7.10 30.11 22.97
N VAL A 378 -8.15 29.46 22.57
CA VAL A 378 -8.53 28.16 23.16
C VAL A 378 -7.63 27.09 22.55
N GLN A 379 -6.77 26.52 23.39
CA GLN A 379 -5.88 25.43 23.05
C GLN A 379 -6.15 24.29 24.02
N TYR A 380 -6.73 23.22 23.49
CA TYR A 380 -6.84 21.96 24.21
C TYR A 380 -5.71 21.04 23.73
N ASP A 381 -4.59 21.03 24.43
CA ASP A 381 -3.52 20.05 24.25
C ASP A 381 -3.71 18.91 25.22
N ASN A 382 -3.71 17.69 24.72
CA ASN A 382 -4.06 16.58 25.56
C ASN A 382 -2.95 15.57 25.78
N THR A 383 -2.70 15.34 27.05
CA THR A 383 -2.00 14.16 27.58
C THR A 383 -2.95 13.04 28.03
N ARG A 384 -4.28 13.25 28.00
CA ARG A 384 -5.32 12.26 28.34
C ARG A 384 -6.53 12.49 27.43
N SER A 385 -7.32 11.46 27.10
CA SER A 385 -8.44 11.53 26.15
C SER A 385 -9.32 12.78 26.32
N LEU A 386 -9.37 13.62 25.27
CA LEU A 386 -10.31 14.73 25.17
C LEU A 386 -11.71 14.16 24.96
N GLU A 387 -12.61 14.38 25.91
CA GLU A 387 -13.99 13.95 25.82
C GLU A 387 -14.94 15.11 25.52
N HIS A 388 -14.56 16.33 25.93
CA HIS A 388 -15.41 17.52 25.83
C HIS A 388 -14.58 18.78 25.54
N VAL A 389 -15.07 19.63 24.63
CA VAL A 389 -14.46 20.91 24.21
C VAL A 389 -15.52 22.00 24.19
N GLU A 390 -15.26 23.11 24.89
CA GLU A 390 -16.11 24.30 24.88
C GLU A 390 -15.46 25.41 24.07
N LEU A 391 -16.21 25.99 23.14
CA LEU A 391 -15.75 27.04 22.24
C LEU A 391 -16.69 28.26 22.37
N SER A 392 -16.12 29.47 22.30
CA SER A 392 -16.89 30.71 22.15
C SER A 392 -17.28 30.88 20.67
N TYR A 393 -18.36 31.57 20.41
CA TYR A 393 -18.75 31.97 19.05
C TYR A 393 -17.66 32.75 18.30
N LYS A 394 -16.71 33.39 19.00
CA LYS A 394 -15.55 34.06 18.41
C LYS A 394 -14.47 33.10 17.92
N ASN A 395 -14.50 31.86 18.40
CA ASN A 395 -13.53 30.81 18.12
C ASN A 395 -14.12 29.72 17.20
N ALA A 396 -14.97 30.14 16.27
CA ALA A 396 -15.75 29.23 15.43
C ALA A 396 -14.92 28.52 14.34
N ALA A 397 -13.72 29.03 14.02
CA ALA A 397 -12.77 28.32 13.17
C ALA A 397 -11.86 27.44 14.02
N VAL A 398 -11.88 26.13 13.76
CA VAL A 398 -11.28 25.12 14.63
C VAL A 398 -10.39 24.16 13.84
N LEU A 399 -9.15 23.97 14.32
CA LEU A 399 -8.23 22.96 13.86
C LEU A 399 -8.24 21.78 14.83
N ILE A 400 -8.66 20.61 14.35
CA ILE A 400 -8.66 19.35 15.11
C ILE A 400 -7.52 18.48 14.59
N LYS A 401 -6.58 18.10 15.47
CA LYS A 401 -5.50 17.16 15.18
C LYS A 401 -5.74 15.84 15.88
N TYR A 402 -5.42 14.77 15.19
CA TYR A 402 -5.63 13.42 15.68
C TYR A 402 -4.52 12.47 15.22
N SER A 403 -4.38 11.35 15.94
CA SER A 403 -3.39 10.32 15.64
C SER A 403 -3.92 8.94 15.99
N PRO A 404 -3.62 7.90 15.21
CA PRO A 404 -3.99 6.53 15.53
C PRO A 404 -3.14 5.93 16.66
N LEU A 405 -2.12 6.65 17.17
CA LEU A 405 -1.14 6.17 18.15
C LEU A 405 -0.52 4.81 17.78
N ASP A 406 -0.44 4.52 16.49
CA ASP A 406 0.24 3.35 15.99
C ASP A 406 1.70 3.72 15.68
N TYR A 407 2.60 3.13 16.48
CA TYR A 407 4.04 3.32 16.34
C TYR A 407 4.70 2.18 15.56
N ILE A 408 3.93 1.14 15.21
CA ILE A 408 4.40 0.00 14.42
C ILE A 408 4.49 0.43 12.95
N PHE A 409 3.41 1.01 12.43
CA PHE A 409 3.29 1.49 11.07
C PHE A 409 2.71 2.91 11.05
N PRO A 410 3.49 3.94 11.42
CA PRO A 410 2.98 5.29 11.63
C PRO A 410 2.49 5.99 10.36
N LYS A 411 2.75 5.41 9.18
CA LYS A 411 2.39 5.97 7.87
C LYS A 411 1.34 5.11 7.16
N GLY A 412 0.59 5.73 6.23
CA GLY A 412 -0.36 5.02 5.36
C GLY A 412 -1.78 4.91 5.91
N TYR A 413 -2.10 5.62 7.00
CA TYR A 413 -3.47 5.69 7.50
C TYR A 413 -4.35 6.58 6.61
N LYS A 414 -5.58 6.10 6.35
CA LYS A 414 -6.68 6.92 5.83
C LYS A 414 -7.64 7.19 6.97
N TYR A 415 -8.23 8.37 6.97
CA TYR A 415 -9.15 8.78 8.02
C TYR A 415 -10.52 9.08 7.43
N ALA A 416 -11.55 8.86 8.22
CA ALA A 416 -12.88 9.33 7.92
C ALA A 416 -13.42 10.07 9.14
N TYR A 417 -13.92 11.29 8.95
CA TYR A 417 -14.45 12.13 10.01
C TYR A 417 -15.86 12.63 9.67
N ARG A 418 -16.61 12.96 10.69
CA ARG A 418 -17.95 13.52 10.59
C ARG A 418 -18.25 14.35 11.84
N MET A 419 -18.74 15.57 11.66
CA MET A 419 -19.31 16.38 12.74
C MET A 419 -20.81 16.14 12.77
N GLU A 420 -21.30 15.39 13.74
CA GLU A 420 -22.74 15.16 13.94
C GLU A 420 -23.42 16.50 14.30
N GLY A 421 -24.55 16.79 13.64
CA GLY A 421 -25.21 18.08 13.70
C GLY A 421 -24.82 19.05 12.58
N LEU A 422 -23.76 18.75 11.81
CA LEU A 422 -23.29 19.57 10.69
C LEU A 422 -23.13 18.76 9.38
N ASP A 423 -22.38 17.64 9.45
CA ASP A 423 -22.08 16.81 8.28
C ASP A 423 -23.14 15.71 8.10
N GLN A 424 -23.62 15.52 6.87
CA GLN A 424 -24.57 14.45 6.56
C GLN A 424 -23.87 13.10 6.38
N ASN A 425 -22.65 13.09 5.79
CA ASN A 425 -21.89 11.90 5.45
C ASN A 425 -20.48 11.92 6.06
N TRP A 426 -19.80 10.76 6.00
CA TRP A 426 -18.40 10.68 6.33
C TRP A 426 -17.53 11.36 5.26
N ASN A 427 -16.61 12.22 5.70
CA ASN A 427 -15.60 12.85 4.87
C ASN A 427 -14.29 12.05 4.97
N TYR A 428 -13.66 11.73 3.83
CA TYR A 428 -12.44 10.93 3.77
C TYR A 428 -11.22 11.80 3.51
N ILE A 429 -10.13 11.59 4.27
CA ILE A 429 -8.91 12.38 4.21
C ILE A 429 -7.68 11.52 4.55
N GLU A 430 -6.51 11.88 4.01
CA GLU A 430 -5.23 11.22 4.30
C GLU A 430 -4.35 12.01 5.28
N ARG A 431 -4.81 13.21 5.68
CA ARG A 431 -4.10 14.07 6.65
C ARG A 431 -4.58 13.75 8.07
N ASN A 432 -3.71 14.00 9.03
CA ASN A 432 -4.00 13.81 10.47
C ASN A 432 -4.57 15.05 11.14
N GLU A 433 -5.14 15.95 10.36
CA GLU A 433 -5.78 17.18 10.84
C GLU A 433 -6.95 17.58 9.95
N VAL A 434 -7.95 18.23 10.53
CA VAL A 434 -9.10 18.78 9.83
C VAL A 434 -9.40 20.19 10.35
N ILE A 435 -9.84 21.05 9.43
CA ILE A 435 -10.23 22.43 9.74
C ILE A 435 -11.71 22.61 9.44
N TYR A 436 -12.46 23.05 10.45
CA TYR A 436 -13.78 23.64 10.29
C TYR A 436 -13.66 25.15 10.34
N SER A 437 -13.93 25.83 9.24
CA SER A 437 -13.75 27.30 9.12
C SER A 437 -14.82 28.10 9.84
N HIS A 438 -15.99 27.51 10.09
CA HIS A 438 -17.07 28.13 10.84
C HIS A 438 -17.99 27.06 11.44
N LEU A 439 -18.09 27.04 12.78
CA LEU A 439 -19.06 26.23 13.51
C LEU A 439 -20.13 27.16 14.09
N PRO A 440 -21.41 27.06 13.67
CA PRO A 440 -22.50 27.79 14.31
C PRO A 440 -22.61 27.45 15.80
N ALA A 441 -23.23 28.35 16.59
CA ALA A 441 -23.52 28.05 17.99
C ALA A 441 -24.45 26.83 18.09
N GLY A 442 -24.04 25.83 18.89
CA GLY A 442 -24.76 24.57 19.04
C GLY A 442 -23.92 23.52 19.74
N GLU A 443 -24.50 22.35 19.89
CA GLU A 443 -23.86 21.15 20.45
C GLU A 443 -23.60 20.18 19.29
N TYR A 444 -22.36 19.67 19.20
CA TYR A 444 -21.87 18.79 18.13
C TYR A 444 -21.09 17.64 18.73
N THR A 445 -21.03 16.52 18.03
CA THR A 445 -20.08 15.44 18.35
C THR A 445 -19.20 15.20 17.12
N PHE A 446 -17.91 15.40 17.28
CA PHE A 446 -16.92 15.12 16.23
C PHE A 446 -16.51 13.64 16.31
N TYR A 447 -16.83 12.88 15.27
CA TYR A 447 -16.41 11.48 15.11
C TYR A 447 -15.24 11.37 14.16
N ILE A 448 -14.26 10.55 14.54
CA ILE A 448 -13.09 10.22 13.73
C ILE A 448 -12.80 8.72 13.82
N LYS A 449 -12.50 8.10 12.68
CA LYS A 449 -12.01 6.72 12.59
C LYS A 449 -10.86 6.64 11.60
N ALA A 450 -9.99 5.65 11.76
CA ALA A 450 -8.89 5.39 10.85
C ALA A 450 -9.04 4.04 10.17
N CYS A 451 -8.49 3.97 8.97
CA CYS A 451 -8.30 2.75 8.20
C CYS A 451 -6.81 2.46 8.15
N ASN A 452 -6.41 1.26 8.53
CA ASN A 452 -5.01 0.83 8.45
C ASN A 452 -4.58 0.55 6.99
N SER A 453 -3.31 0.23 6.79
CA SER A 453 -2.74 -0.14 5.48
C SER A 453 -3.45 -1.33 4.82
N ASP A 454 -4.13 -2.15 5.61
CA ASP A 454 -4.84 -3.36 5.15
C ASP A 454 -6.27 -3.06 4.67
N GLY A 455 -6.70 -1.81 4.69
CA GLY A 455 -8.03 -1.39 4.32
C GLY A 455 -9.11 -1.66 5.39
N ILE A 456 -8.70 -1.98 6.64
CA ILE A 456 -9.62 -2.26 7.74
C ILE A 456 -9.87 -0.99 8.55
N TRP A 457 -11.16 -0.62 8.68
CA TRP A 457 -11.58 0.52 9.49
C TRP A 457 -11.70 0.11 10.95
N GLY A 458 -11.13 0.92 11.84
CA GLY A 458 -11.35 0.82 13.28
C GLY A 458 -12.65 1.48 13.74
N ASP A 459 -12.92 1.37 15.03
CA ASP A 459 -14.07 2.02 15.67
C ASP A 459 -13.91 3.54 15.67
N ALA A 460 -15.04 4.24 15.57
CA ALA A 460 -15.04 5.69 15.61
C ALA A 460 -14.89 6.18 17.07
N THR A 461 -13.98 7.14 17.26
CA THR A 461 -13.86 7.89 18.52
C THR A 461 -14.62 9.20 18.38
N GLY A 462 -15.45 9.53 19.39
CA GLY A 462 -16.23 10.77 19.45
C GLY A 462 -15.67 11.73 20.47
N ILE A 463 -15.75 13.03 20.21
CA ILE A 463 -15.56 14.12 21.18
C ILE A 463 -16.72 15.09 21.08
N ASP A 464 -17.21 15.58 22.22
CA ASP A 464 -18.27 16.56 22.26
C ASP A 464 -17.70 17.97 22.10
N VAL A 465 -18.29 18.75 21.20
CA VAL A 465 -17.89 20.13 20.90
C VAL A 465 -19.09 21.04 21.10
N VAL A 466 -19.02 21.91 22.09
CA VAL A 466 -20.05 22.90 22.39
C VAL A 466 -19.60 24.28 21.98
N VAL A 467 -20.33 24.93 21.09
CA VAL A 467 -20.10 26.31 20.66
C VAL A 467 -21.12 27.22 21.32
N HIS A 468 -20.68 28.03 22.26
CA HIS A 468 -21.56 28.95 22.98
C HIS A 468 -22.03 30.09 22.09
N PRO A 469 -23.35 30.49 22.15
CA PRO A 469 -23.84 31.61 21.39
C PRO A 469 -23.30 32.95 21.96
N PRO A 470 -23.26 34.00 21.13
CA PRO A 470 -22.91 35.34 21.62
C PRO A 470 -23.90 35.80 22.71
N VAL A 471 -23.39 36.61 23.64
CA VAL A 471 -24.14 37.07 24.83
C VAL A 471 -25.51 37.65 24.46
N TRP A 472 -25.59 38.37 23.34
CA TRP A 472 -26.84 38.97 22.86
C TRP A 472 -27.88 37.98 22.29
N LEU A 473 -27.52 36.73 22.05
CA LEU A 473 -28.45 35.67 21.60
C LEU A 473 -28.82 34.67 22.71
N THR A 474 -28.29 34.87 23.92
CA THR A 474 -28.59 34.02 25.08
C THR A 474 -30.05 34.17 25.53
N GLY A 475 -30.58 33.19 26.25
CA GLY A 475 -31.95 33.23 26.76
C GLY A 475 -32.24 34.48 27.60
N TRP A 476 -31.31 34.91 28.42
CA TRP A 476 -31.41 36.15 29.22
C TRP A 476 -31.48 37.41 28.36
N ALA A 477 -30.69 37.50 27.29
CA ALA A 477 -30.73 38.62 26.37
C ALA A 477 -32.10 38.73 25.68
N LYS A 478 -32.69 37.59 25.28
CA LYS A 478 -34.06 37.56 24.70
C LYS A 478 -35.10 38.07 25.70
N VAL A 479 -35.02 37.70 26.97
CA VAL A 479 -35.91 38.24 28.03
C VAL A 479 -35.75 39.73 28.16
N ILE A 480 -34.51 40.25 28.17
CA ILE A 480 -34.24 41.68 28.22
C ILE A 480 -34.84 42.40 27.00
N TYR A 481 -34.73 41.85 25.79
CA TYR A 481 -35.32 42.45 24.60
C TYR A 481 -36.85 42.50 24.67
N VAL A 482 -37.49 41.46 25.20
CA VAL A 482 -38.94 41.46 25.41
C VAL A 482 -39.36 42.54 26.42
N LEU A 483 -38.62 42.68 27.55
CA LEU A 483 -38.88 43.71 28.55
C LEU A 483 -38.70 45.12 27.98
N LEU A 484 -37.63 45.34 27.18
CA LEU A 484 -37.40 46.63 26.50
C LEU A 484 -38.51 46.93 25.50
N ALA A 485 -38.97 45.95 24.72
CA ALA A 485 -40.09 46.12 23.81
C ALA A 485 -41.41 46.46 24.54
N LEU A 486 -41.70 45.78 25.66
CA LEU A 486 -42.87 46.10 26.49
C LEU A 486 -42.76 47.49 27.10
N MET A 487 -41.58 47.90 27.58
CA MET A 487 -41.31 49.24 28.09
C MET A 487 -41.52 50.32 27.03
N LEU A 488 -41.05 50.06 25.78
CA LEU A 488 -41.22 50.97 24.67
C LEU A 488 -42.71 51.11 24.28
N VAL A 489 -43.46 50.00 24.20
CA VAL A 489 -44.91 50.00 23.96
C VAL A 489 -45.62 50.75 25.08
N GLY A 490 -45.27 50.46 26.37
CA GLY A 490 -45.82 51.17 27.51
C GLY A 490 -45.55 52.68 27.48
N GLY A 491 -44.32 53.07 27.11
CA GLY A 491 -43.91 54.45 26.94
C GLY A 491 -44.73 55.18 25.83
N VAL A 492 -44.93 54.52 24.71
CA VAL A 492 -45.75 55.06 23.59
C VAL A 492 -47.21 55.20 24.00
N LEU A 493 -47.79 54.21 24.67
CA LEU A 493 -49.16 54.29 25.20
C LEU A 493 -49.32 55.38 26.23
N TYR A 494 -48.33 55.52 27.17
CA TYR A 494 -48.30 56.57 28.15
C TYR A 494 -48.21 57.96 27.49
N TYR A 495 -47.34 58.11 26.45
CA TYR A 495 -47.25 59.34 25.68
C TYR A 495 -48.60 59.75 25.04
N PHE A 496 -49.28 58.82 24.39
CA PHE A 496 -50.60 59.07 23.81
C PHE A 496 -51.64 59.36 24.87
N TYR A 497 -51.62 58.62 26.01
CA TYR A 497 -52.51 58.90 27.15
C TYR A 497 -52.25 60.28 27.70
N LYS A 498 -51.02 60.67 27.98
CA LYS A 498 -50.67 61.98 28.47
C LYS A 498 -51.10 63.09 27.50
N ARG A 499 -50.81 62.92 26.21
CA ARG A 499 -51.24 63.87 25.15
C ARG A 499 -52.74 64.06 25.13
N LYS A 500 -53.50 63.01 25.32
CA LYS A 500 -54.94 63.00 25.37
C LYS A 500 -55.42 63.68 26.65
N SER A 501 -54.82 63.41 27.80
CA SER A 501 -55.10 64.03 29.07
C SER A 501 -54.83 65.53 29.02
N ASP A 502 -53.67 65.96 28.50
CA ASP A 502 -53.32 67.37 28.36
C ASP A 502 -54.29 68.16 27.46
N LYS A 503 -54.82 67.50 26.39
CA LYS A 503 -55.89 68.04 25.53
C LYS A 503 -57.19 68.23 26.33
N TYR A 504 -57.55 67.23 27.15
CA TYR A 504 -58.77 67.33 27.98
C TYR A 504 -58.62 68.42 29.06
N GLN A 505 -57.47 68.53 29.67
CA GLN A 505 -57.19 69.61 30.66
C GLN A 505 -57.29 71.01 30.05
N ARG A 506 -56.67 71.21 28.87
CA ARG A 506 -56.78 72.47 28.14
C ARG A 506 -58.23 72.80 27.75
N ARG A 507 -59.03 71.80 27.39
CA ARG A 507 -60.41 72.01 27.08
C ARG A 507 -61.29 72.32 28.26
N ILE A 508 -60.96 71.76 29.42
CA ILE A 508 -61.59 72.15 30.71
C ILE A 508 -61.23 73.59 31.09
N GLU A 509 -59.98 73.99 30.99
CA GLU A 509 -59.51 75.33 31.21
C GLU A 509 -60.17 76.35 30.26
N GLU A 510 -60.34 76.02 29.00
CA GLU A 510 -61.08 76.86 28.01
C GLU A 510 -62.56 77.02 28.39
N ILE A 511 -63.22 75.91 28.78
CA ILE A 511 -64.63 75.96 29.22
C ILE A 511 -64.78 76.72 30.50
N GLU A 512 -63.84 76.56 31.46
CA GLU A 512 -63.85 77.42 32.71
C GLU A 512 -63.65 78.90 32.42
N LYS A 513 -62.74 79.23 31.49
CA LYS A 513 -62.59 80.67 31.05
C LYS A 513 -63.83 81.18 30.38
N GLU A 514 -64.46 80.43 29.46
CA GLU A 514 -65.72 80.83 28.84
C GLU A 514 -66.83 80.96 29.86
N ASN A 515 -66.93 80.13 30.87
CA ASN A 515 -67.91 80.22 31.94
C ASN A 515 -67.63 81.43 32.82
N ILE A 516 -66.39 81.72 33.15
CA ILE A 516 -66.01 82.94 33.91
C ILE A 516 -66.35 84.18 33.07
N GLU A 517 -66.00 84.24 31.78
CA GLU A 517 -66.43 85.37 30.90
C GLU A 517 -67.91 85.52 30.81
N ARG A 518 -68.67 84.37 30.69
CA ARG A 518 -70.10 84.39 30.68
C ARG A 518 -70.74 84.94 31.96
N ASN A 519 -70.19 84.51 33.13
CA ASN A 519 -70.62 85.04 34.44
C ASN A 519 -70.27 86.52 34.63
N TYR A 520 -69.09 86.96 34.13
CA TYR A 520 -68.77 88.42 34.13
C TYR A 520 -69.73 89.21 33.21
N ARG A 521 -70.14 88.67 32.06
CA ARG A 521 -71.12 89.36 31.22
C ARG A 521 -72.52 89.36 31.85
N CYS A 522 -72.93 88.32 32.60
CA CYS A 522 -74.19 88.31 33.38
C CYS A 522 -74.25 89.27 34.55
N LEU A 523 -73.08 89.66 35.09
CA LEU A 523 -72.97 90.64 36.24
C LEU A 523 -72.94 92.12 35.75
N LEU A 524 -72.81 92.40 34.44
CA LEU A 524 -72.71 93.71 33.84
C LEU A 524 -74.06 94.15 33.16
N TYR A 525 -75.09 93.34 33.31
CA TYR A 525 -76.48 93.76 32.91
C TYR A 525 -77.36 93.74 34.17
#